data_aa1b34259b7475faf3da3bb23151d71b
#
_entry.id   aa1b34259b7475faf3da3bb23151d71b
#
_cell.length_a   1.000
_cell.length_b   1.000
_cell.length_c   1.000
_cell.angle_alpha   90.00
_cell.angle_beta   90.00
_cell.angle_gamma   90.00
#
_symmetry.space_group_name_H-M   'P 1'
#
loop_
_entity.id
_entity.type
_entity.pdbx_description
1 polymer ?
#
loop_
_entity_poly.entity_id
_entity_poly.type
_entity_poly.pdbx_seq_one_letter_code
_entity_poly.pdbx_strand_id
1 'polypeptide(L)'
;SIRWEDRDVGDDITNPIPSFVGSKIRNMIFFRYRFGLLSGGNVILSRAGSFYDFFNGSAMIAADDDPIDISASSTKPVFLNYVKTASAGLVMFSDTEQFLLSTDSDILSPESAKVNTLSDYECDTNIPAINLGTSLAFVSKTPLYSRLFELANISTTDPPTSFNTTGIVPELVPSTVDNVTGSPGMSIISLGTSGSSTLYQYRFYQTAEKRIASTWYKWDLTGTLVDQFFDVSTFYAVIANGS
;
A
#
# COMPACT_ATOMS: atom_id res chain seq x y z
N SER A 1 -9.93 -23.51 16.47
CA SER A 1 -10.32 -22.07 16.40
C SER A 1 -9.08 -21.22 16.64
N ILE A 2 -8.87 -20.20 15.84
CA ILE A 2 -7.86 -19.18 16.10
C ILE A 2 -8.28 -18.45 17.39
N ARG A 3 -7.39 -18.44 18.37
CA ARG A 3 -7.59 -17.72 19.61
C ARG A 3 -6.53 -16.63 19.73
N TRP A 4 -6.95 -15.41 19.97
CA TRP A 4 -6.08 -14.31 20.35
C TRP A 4 -5.54 -14.54 21.75
N GLU A 5 -4.30 -14.18 21.98
CA GLU A 5 -3.69 -14.24 23.30
C GLU A 5 -4.31 -13.19 24.23
N ASP A 6 -4.50 -13.56 25.49
CA ASP A 6 -4.97 -12.64 26.51
C ASP A 6 -3.77 -11.88 27.12
N ARG A 7 -4.02 -10.76 27.78
CA ARG A 7 -3.00 -10.00 28.50
C ARG A 7 -2.61 -10.74 29.79
N ASP A 8 -1.36 -11.17 29.87
CA ASP A 8 -0.84 -11.91 31.04
C ASP A 8 -0.19 -11.01 32.09
N VAL A 9 0.29 -9.81 31.70
CA VAL A 9 1.03 -8.90 32.58
C VAL A 9 0.57 -7.46 32.39
N GLY A 10 0.70 -6.65 33.45
CA GLY A 10 0.36 -5.23 33.43
C GLY A 10 -1.13 -4.93 33.50
N ASP A 11 -1.47 -3.68 33.26
CA ASP A 11 -2.80 -3.10 33.28
C ASP A 11 -3.01 -2.21 32.04
N ASP A 12 -4.11 -1.45 32.00
CA ASP A 12 -4.44 -0.57 30.88
C ASP A 12 -3.47 0.62 30.69
N ILE A 13 -2.58 0.86 31.65
CA ILE A 13 -1.57 1.91 31.59
C ILE A 13 -0.23 1.34 31.10
N THR A 14 0.17 0.20 31.66
CA THR A 14 1.49 -0.40 31.43
C THR A 14 1.53 -1.41 30.28
N ASN A 15 0.38 -1.97 29.93
CA ASN A 15 0.19 -2.88 28.80
C ASN A 15 -1.21 -2.68 28.20
N PRO A 16 -1.45 -1.58 27.48
CA PRO A 16 -2.78 -1.19 27.04
C PRO A 16 -3.39 -2.20 26.06
N ILE A 17 -4.72 -2.16 25.99
CA ILE A 17 -5.46 -2.92 24.97
C ILE A 17 -5.04 -2.42 23.57
N PRO A 18 -4.74 -3.32 22.61
CA PRO A 18 -4.36 -2.95 21.26
C PRO A 18 -5.38 -2.02 20.58
N SER A 19 -4.90 -1.01 19.85
CA SER A 19 -5.75 0.06 19.29
C SER A 19 -6.78 -0.42 18.27
N PHE A 20 -6.64 -1.62 17.73
CA PHE A 20 -7.64 -2.20 16.81
C PHE A 20 -8.89 -2.76 17.54
N VAL A 21 -8.83 -2.97 18.86
CA VAL A 21 -9.95 -3.53 19.60
C VAL A 21 -11.11 -2.52 19.61
N GLY A 22 -12.29 -2.97 19.17
CA GLY A 22 -13.46 -2.11 19.00
C GLY A 22 -13.42 -1.18 17.78
N SER A 23 -12.41 -1.28 16.95
CA SER A 23 -12.21 -0.48 15.75
C SER A 23 -12.27 -1.33 14.48
N LYS A 24 -12.53 -0.69 13.33
CA LYS A 24 -12.58 -1.38 12.04
C LYS A 24 -11.17 -1.70 11.56
N ILE A 25 -10.87 -2.97 11.33
CA ILE A 25 -9.66 -3.42 10.61
C ILE A 25 -9.87 -3.17 9.12
N ARG A 26 -8.93 -2.45 8.49
CA ARG A 26 -9.00 -2.06 7.08
C ARG A 26 -8.12 -2.92 6.19
N ASN A 27 -6.98 -3.37 6.70
CA ASN A 27 -6.05 -4.21 5.96
C ASN A 27 -5.23 -5.10 6.89
N MET A 28 -4.60 -6.13 6.32
CA MET A 28 -3.76 -7.09 7.02
C MET A 28 -2.50 -7.32 6.20
N ILE A 29 -1.38 -7.58 6.89
CA ILE A 29 -0.09 -7.87 6.25
C ILE A 29 0.78 -8.75 7.13
N PHE A 30 1.67 -9.53 6.52
CA PHE A 30 2.78 -10.18 7.19
C PHE A 30 4.08 -9.45 6.85
N PHE A 31 4.80 -9.04 7.89
CA PHE A 31 6.04 -8.30 7.73
C PHE A 31 7.03 -8.61 8.85
N ARG A 32 8.25 -9.00 8.50
CA ARG A 32 9.34 -9.31 9.45
C ARG A 32 8.91 -10.19 10.62
N TYR A 33 8.32 -11.34 10.29
CA TYR A 33 7.82 -12.33 11.26
C TYR A 33 6.71 -11.81 12.21
N ARG A 34 5.98 -10.76 11.82
CA ARG A 34 4.87 -10.19 12.56
C ARG A 34 3.61 -10.21 11.70
N PHE A 35 2.47 -10.45 12.31
CA PHE A 35 1.17 -10.21 11.70
C PHE A 35 0.77 -8.77 11.96
N GLY A 36 0.43 -8.05 10.92
CA GLY A 36 0.10 -6.63 10.99
C GLY A 36 -1.33 -6.32 10.61
N LEU A 37 -1.90 -5.34 11.29
CA LEU A 37 -3.24 -4.81 11.09
C LEU A 37 -3.17 -3.31 10.85
N LEU A 38 -4.03 -2.78 9.97
CA LEU A 38 -4.32 -1.36 9.87
C LEU A 38 -5.69 -1.08 10.48
N SER A 39 -5.76 -0.17 11.42
CA SER A 39 -6.99 0.25 12.08
C SER A 39 -6.96 1.73 12.43
N GLY A 40 -7.94 2.50 11.94
CA GLY A 40 -7.91 3.96 12.08
C GLY A 40 -6.65 4.55 11.45
N GLY A 41 -5.91 5.33 12.21
CA GLY A 41 -4.60 5.87 11.83
C GLY A 41 -3.42 5.03 12.30
N ASN A 42 -3.65 3.83 12.86
CA ASN A 42 -2.61 3.00 13.45
C ASN A 42 -2.19 1.84 12.56
N VAL A 43 -0.91 1.51 12.65
CA VAL A 43 -0.35 0.23 12.22
C VAL A 43 0.02 -0.56 13.46
N ILE A 44 -0.55 -1.76 13.56
CA ILE A 44 -0.40 -2.62 14.74
C ILE A 44 0.25 -3.93 14.27
N LEU A 45 1.41 -4.27 14.81
CA LEU A 45 2.13 -5.49 14.50
C LEU A 45 2.16 -6.38 15.75
N SER A 46 1.89 -7.66 15.57
CA SER A 46 1.96 -8.66 16.63
C SER A 46 3.37 -8.80 17.19
N ARG A 47 3.50 -9.50 18.30
CA ARG A 47 4.80 -9.99 18.77
C ARG A 47 5.49 -10.80 17.67
N ALA A 48 6.81 -10.64 17.55
CA ALA A 48 7.58 -11.35 16.53
C ALA A 48 7.51 -12.88 16.77
N GLY A 49 7.09 -13.61 15.72
CA GLY A 49 6.91 -15.07 15.80
C GLY A 49 5.62 -15.54 16.47
N SER A 50 4.88 -14.66 17.16
CA SER A 50 3.57 -14.96 17.76
C SER A 50 2.48 -14.12 17.14
N PHE A 51 1.81 -14.62 16.11
CA PHE A 51 0.92 -13.83 15.23
C PHE A 51 -0.42 -13.43 15.86
N TYR A 52 -0.76 -14.00 17.01
CA TYR A 52 -2.03 -13.73 17.73
C TYR A 52 -1.80 -13.03 19.05
N ASP A 53 -0.54 -12.70 19.40
CA ASP A 53 -0.15 -11.99 20.61
C ASP A 53 0.11 -10.50 20.27
N PHE A 54 -0.67 -9.62 20.88
CA PHE A 54 -0.60 -8.16 20.74
C PHE A 54 -0.41 -7.47 22.08
N PHE A 55 0.04 -8.22 23.09
CA PHE A 55 0.37 -7.67 24.41
C PHE A 55 1.87 -7.76 24.68
N ASN A 56 2.39 -6.81 25.43
CA ASN A 56 3.79 -6.82 25.85
C ASN A 56 4.05 -7.99 26.81
N GLY A 57 5.21 -8.60 26.67
CA GLY A 57 5.63 -9.70 27.54
C GLY A 57 6.04 -9.24 28.96
N SER A 58 6.30 -7.93 29.14
CA SER A 58 6.63 -7.31 30.42
C SER A 58 5.97 -5.94 30.52
N ALA A 59 5.50 -5.62 31.72
CA ALA A 59 4.96 -4.30 32.03
C ALA A 59 6.05 -3.26 32.40
N MET A 60 7.31 -3.70 32.56
CA MET A 60 8.41 -2.85 33.05
C MET A 60 9.52 -2.62 32.02
N ILE A 61 9.74 -3.56 31.11
CA ILE A 61 10.86 -3.53 30.16
C ILE A 61 10.31 -3.92 28.81
N ALA A 62 10.48 -3.04 27.82
CA ALA A 62 10.15 -3.36 26.43
C ALA A 62 11.18 -4.36 25.87
N ALA A 63 10.71 -5.40 25.19
CA ALA A 63 11.54 -6.36 24.49
C ALA A 63 11.50 -6.09 22.98
N ASP A 64 12.56 -6.49 22.27
CA ASP A 64 12.64 -6.28 20.82
C ASP A 64 11.55 -7.04 20.04
N ASP A 65 11.04 -8.12 20.61
CA ASP A 65 9.98 -8.94 20.03
C ASP A 65 8.56 -8.48 20.41
N ASP A 66 8.42 -7.54 21.36
CA ASP A 66 7.09 -7.04 21.79
C ASP A 66 6.30 -6.44 20.61
N PRO A 67 4.95 -6.43 20.71
CA PRO A 67 4.08 -5.83 19.70
C PRO A 67 4.38 -4.36 19.45
N ILE A 68 4.05 -3.90 18.25
CA ILE A 68 4.22 -2.51 17.84
C ILE A 68 2.84 -1.93 17.56
N ASP A 69 2.45 -0.84 18.21
CA ASP A 69 1.22 -0.12 17.95
C ASP A 69 1.53 1.37 17.82
N ILE A 70 1.63 1.85 16.59
CA ILE A 70 2.07 3.22 16.28
C ILE A 70 1.06 3.89 15.38
N SER A 71 0.73 5.14 15.70
CA SER A 71 -0.11 5.99 14.86
C SER A 71 0.71 6.77 13.82
N ALA A 72 0.14 6.90 12.62
CA ALA A 72 0.62 7.86 11.64
C ALA A 72 0.32 9.28 12.13
N SER A 73 1.36 10.12 12.16
CA SER A 73 1.23 11.51 12.59
C SER A 73 1.02 12.42 11.38
N SER A 74 -0.09 13.15 11.37
CA SER A 74 -0.42 14.14 10.34
C SER A 74 -1.16 15.31 10.96
N THR A 75 -1.18 16.43 10.25
CA THR A 75 -2.01 17.60 10.59
C THR A 75 -3.50 17.41 10.25
N LYS A 76 -3.82 16.35 9.49
CA LYS A 76 -5.19 15.99 9.08
C LYS A 76 -5.60 14.67 9.75
N PRO A 77 -6.90 14.41 9.92
CA PRO A 77 -7.37 13.09 10.30
C PRO A 77 -6.92 12.03 9.27
N VAL A 78 -6.22 11.00 9.74
CA VAL A 78 -5.68 9.92 8.90
C VAL A 78 -6.42 8.63 9.15
N PHE A 79 -6.82 7.98 8.05
CA PHE A 79 -7.29 6.60 8.06
C PHE A 79 -6.43 5.79 7.10
N LEU A 80 -5.67 4.85 7.66
CA LEU A 80 -4.84 3.95 6.86
C LEU A 80 -5.71 2.87 6.22
N ASN A 81 -5.82 2.88 4.91
CA ASN A 81 -6.75 2.02 4.18
C ASN A 81 -6.08 0.75 3.64
N TYR A 82 -4.85 0.84 3.15
CA TYR A 82 -4.08 -0.32 2.72
C TYR A 82 -2.57 -0.11 2.88
N VAL A 83 -1.83 -1.22 2.74
CA VAL A 83 -0.38 -1.26 2.93
C VAL A 83 0.28 -2.09 1.84
N LYS A 84 1.49 -1.68 1.45
CA LYS A 84 2.37 -2.42 0.54
C LYS A 84 3.77 -2.48 1.12
N THR A 85 4.46 -3.58 0.86
CA THR A 85 5.88 -3.71 1.20
C THR A 85 6.75 -2.98 0.18
N ALA A 86 7.77 -2.29 0.67
CA ALA A 86 8.84 -1.70 -0.11
C ALA A 86 10.20 -2.11 0.49
N SER A 87 11.28 -1.81 -0.20
CA SER A 87 12.64 -2.11 0.28
C SER A 87 12.96 -1.48 1.63
N ALA A 88 12.47 -0.27 1.88
CA ALA A 88 12.69 0.48 3.12
C ALA A 88 11.74 0.12 4.28
N GLY A 89 10.65 -0.60 4.02
CA GLY A 89 9.66 -0.93 5.05
C GLY A 89 8.25 -1.13 4.51
N LEU A 90 7.26 -0.73 5.30
CA LEU A 90 5.85 -0.77 4.91
C LEU A 90 5.37 0.61 4.48
N VAL A 91 4.88 0.72 3.26
CA VAL A 91 4.22 1.92 2.76
C VAL A 91 2.71 1.79 2.99
N MET A 92 2.18 2.70 3.79
CA MET A 92 0.77 2.76 4.15
C MET A 92 0.10 3.92 3.43
N PHE A 93 -1.11 3.70 2.95
CA PHE A 93 -1.86 4.65 2.15
C PHE A 93 -3.11 5.12 2.88
N SER A 94 -3.25 6.43 2.98
CA SER A 94 -4.49 7.12 3.31
C SER A 94 -5.03 7.86 2.08
N ASP A 95 -6.20 8.45 2.20
CA ASP A 95 -6.79 9.21 1.08
C ASP A 95 -5.99 10.47 0.72
N THR A 96 -5.18 11.00 1.64
CA THR A 96 -4.49 12.29 1.47
C THR A 96 -2.97 12.21 1.55
N GLU A 97 -2.42 11.15 2.14
CA GLU A 97 -0.99 11.05 2.44
C GLU A 97 -0.53 9.59 2.38
N GLN A 98 0.74 9.39 2.14
CA GLN A 98 1.40 8.09 2.24
C GLN A 98 2.43 8.12 3.37
N PHE A 99 2.54 7.04 4.12
CA PHE A 99 3.41 6.90 5.27
C PHE A 99 4.34 5.71 5.11
N LEU A 100 5.54 5.82 5.66
CA LEU A 100 6.51 4.73 5.71
C LEU A 100 6.72 4.30 7.16
N LEU A 101 6.39 3.05 7.48
CA LEU A 101 6.87 2.38 8.68
C LEU A 101 8.24 1.77 8.37
N SER A 102 9.24 2.22 9.07
CA SER A 102 10.64 1.80 8.90
C SER A 102 11.34 1.66 10.24
N THR A 103 12.58 1.20 10.20
CA THR A 103 13.49 1.16 11.34
C THR A 103 14.89 1.54 10.89
N ASP A 104 15.64 2.20 11.76
CA ASP A 104 17.07 2.51 11.55
C ASP A 104 17.97 1.37 12.07
N SER A 105 17.38 0.32 12.66
CA SER A 105 18.07 -0.85 13.19
C SER A 105 17.87 -2.06 12.29
N ASP A 106 18.71 -3.10 12.46
CA ASP A 106 18.54 -4.40 11.83
C ASP A 106 17.25 -5.09 12.30
N ILE A 107 16.84 -4.82 13.56
CA ILE A 107 15.65 -5.38 14.20
C ILE A 107 14.55 -4.33 14.25
N LEU A 108 13.38 -4.71 13.79
CA LEU A 108 12.15 -3.91 13.96
C LEU A 108 11.56 -4.19 15.34
N SER A 109 11.71 -3.25 16.25
CA SER A 109 11.23 -3.33 17.64
C SER A 109 10.32 -2.14 17.96
N PRO A 110 9.58 -2.15 19.09
CA PRO A 110 8.80 -1.01 19.53
C PRO A 110 9.61 0.30 19.66
N GLU A 111 10.88 0.20 20.06
CA GLU A 111 11.75 1.36 20.23
C GLU A 111 12.33 1.89 18.91
N SER A 112 12.58 0.99 17.94
CA SER A 112 13.21 1.34 16.67
C SER A 112 12.22 1.67 15.56
N ALA A 113 10.95 1.28 15.71
CA ALA A 113 9.90 1.51 14.73
C ALA A 113 9.55 2.99 14.61
N LYS A 114 9.52 3.50 13.39
CA LYS A 114 9.17 4.89 13.07
C LYS A 114 8.16 4.95 11.93
N VAL A 115 7.18 5.83 12.08
CA VAL A 115 6.24 6.15 11.00
C VAL A 115 6.48 7.59 10.56
N ASN A 116 6.90 7.76 9.32
CA ASN A 116 7.15 9.06 8.72
C ASN A 116 6.22 9.29 7.53
N THR A 117 5.83 10.55 7.29
CA THR A 117 5.13 10.92 6.06
C THR A 117 6.09 10.76 4.88
N LEU A 118 5.65 10.02 3.88
CA LEU A 118 6.41 9.72 2.67
C LEU A 118 6.07 10.70 1.54
N SER A 119 4.79 10.98 1.36
CA SER A 119 4.27 11.95 0.40
C SER A 119 2.87 12.42 0.79
N ASP A 120 2.44 13.54 0.23
CA ASP A 120 1.17 14.22 0.50
C ASP A 120 0.21 14.22 -0.71
N TYR A 121 0.31 13.21 -1.56
CA TYR A 121 -0.56 13.07 -2.71
C TYR A 121 -1.89 12.42 -2.32
N GLU A 122 -2.98 12.98 -2.84
CA GLU A 122 -4.29 12.34 -2.77
C GLU A 122 -4.27 10.99 -3.48
N CYS A 123 -4.89 9.98 -2.89
CA CYS A 123 -4.93 8.62 -3.38
C CYS A 123 -6.36 8.09 -3.35
N ASP A 124 -6.80 7.43 -4.42
CA ASP A 124 -8.05 6.65 -4.38
C ASP A 124 -7.77 5.31 -3.70
N THR A 125 -8.10 5.23 -2.43
CA THR A 125 -7.84 4.04 -1.61
C THR A 125 -8.78 2.87 -1.87
N ASN A 126 -9.74 3.00 -2.78
CA ASN A 126 -10.51 1.87 -3.30
C ASN A 126 -9.72 1.06 -4.34
N ILE A 127 -8.65 1.66 -4.89
CA ILE A 127 -7.75 1.03 -5.86
C ILE A 127 -6.41 0.76 -5.17
N PRO A 128 -6.06 -0.49 -4.84
CA PRO A 128 -4.79 -0.80 -4.19
C PRO A 128 -3.59 -0.41 -5.07
N ALA A 129 -2.54 0.13 -4.45
CA ALA A 129 -1.30 0.43 -5.14
C ALA A 129 -0.65 -0.83 -5.71
N ILE A 130 0.05 -0.68 -6.81
CA ILE A 130 0.76 -1.73 -7.52
C ILE A 130 2.23 -1.69 -7.14
N ASN A 131 2.78 -2.85 -6.82
CA ASN A 131 4.21 -3.00 -6.61
C ASN A 131 4.89 -3.29 -7.95
N LEU A 132 5.81 -2.41 -8.33
CA LEU A 132 6.63 -2.51 -9.56
C LEU A 132 8.06 -2.97 -9.26
N GLY A 133 8.29 -3.58 -8.09
CA GLY A 133 9.60 -4.04 -7.64
C GLY A 133 10.38 -2.95 -6.91
N THR A 134 10.86 -1.94 -7.61
CA THR A 134 11.63 -0.82 -7.05
C THR A 134 10.79 0.41 -6.74
N SER A 135 9.54 0.44 -7.17
CA SER A 135 8.61 1.55 -6.98
C SER A 135 7.19 1.04 -6.72
N LEU A 136 6.33 1.94 -6.23
CA LEU A 136 4.91 1.71 -6.03
C LEU A 136 4.12 2.68 -6.90
N ALA A 137 3.12 2.19 -7.63
CA ALA A 137 2.21 3.01 -8.41
C ALA A 137 0.82 3.04 -7.77
N PHE A 138 0.18 4.21 -7.72
CA PHE A 138 -1.17 4.39 -7.18
C PHE A 138 -1.97 5.41 -7.99
N VAL A 139 -3.27 5.32 -7.87
CA VAL A 139 -4.20 6.19 -8.60
C VAL A 139 -4.69 7.32 -7.70
N SER A 140 -4.69 8.53 -8.25
CA SER A 140 -5.35 9.70 -7.70
C SER A 140 -6.44 10.17 -8.67
N LYS A 141 -7.63 10.43 -8.18
CA LYS A 141 -8.76 10.85 -9.01
C LYS A 141 -9.02 12.35 -8.90
N THR A 142 -9.28 12.96 -10.05
CA THR A 142 -9.95 14.25 -10.15
C THR A 142 -11.40 14.03 -10.55
N PRO A 143 -12.28 15.06 -10.56
CA PRO A 143 -13.67 14.87 -10.94
C PRO A 143 -13.90 14.27 -12.34
N LEU A 144 -12.96 14.50 -13.28
CA LEU A 144 -13.10 14.05 -14.67
C LEU A 144 -12.10 12.98 -15.07
N TYR A 145 -10.91 12.96 -14.48
CA TYR A 145 -9.80 12.13 -14.93
C TYR A 145 -9.07 11.48 -13.75
N SER A 146 -8.48 10.34 -14.02
CA SER A 146 -7.55 9.65 -13.10
C SER A 146 -6.11 10.03 -13.43
N ARG A 147 -5.29 10.13 -12.38
CA ARG A 147 -3.85 10.31 -12.46
C ARG A 147 -3.15 9.09 -11.91
N LEU A 148 -2.14 8.62 -12.59
CA LEU A 148 -1.27 7.56 -12.10
C LEU A 148 0.01 8.18 -11.57
N PHE A 149 0.25 8.02 -10.27
CA PHE A 149 1.48 8.42 -9.60
C PHE A 149 2.36 7.21 -9.36
N GLU A 150 3.65 7.42 -9.40
CA GLU A 150 4.65 6.43 -9.05
C GLU A 150 5.58 7.00 -7.99
N LEU A 151 5.78 6.26 -6.90
CA LEU A 151 6.76 6.53 -5.85
C LEU A 151 7.96 5.63 -6.07
N ALA A 152 9.08 6.22 -6.40
CA ALA A 152 10.36 5.54 -6.58
C ALA A 152 11.36 6.00 -5.51
N ASN A 153 12.48 5.26 -5.38
CA ASN A 153 13.55 5.55 -4.42
C ASN A 153 13.05 5.68 -2.97
N ILE A 154 12.12 4.80 -2.59
CA ILE A 154 11.59 4.79 -1.22
C ILE A 154 12.71 4.40 -0.27
N SER A 155 13.11 5.34 0.58
CA SER A 155 14.19 5.18 1.56
C SER A 155 13.82 5.78 2.90
N THR A 156 14.65 5.53 3.92
CA THR A 156 14.49 6.10 5.27
C THR A 156 15.15 7.47 5.40
N THR A 157 16.07 7.81 4.51
CA THR A 157 16.92 9.00 4.60
C THR A 157 16.48 10.13 3.69
N ASP A 158 15.98 9.76 2.48
CA ASP A 158 15.64 10.74 1.46
C ASP A 158 14.15 10.66 1.09
N PRO A 159 13.51 11.79 0.75
CA PRO A 159 12.14 11.76 0.26
C PRO A 159 12.06 10.97 -1.05
N PRO A 160 10.99 10.21 -1.27
CA PRO A 160 10.82 9.45 -2.50
C PRO A 160 10.71 10.40 -3.69
N THR A 161 11.14 9.91 -4.83
CA THR A 161 10.87 10.58 -6.10
C THR A 161 9.46 10.21 -6.55
N SER A 162 8.59 11.21 -6.71
CA SER A 162 7.25 10.99 -7.22
C SER A 162 7.13 11.44 -8.67
N PHE A 163 6.49 10.62 -9.49
CA PHE A 163 6.24 10.90 -10.89
C PHE A 163 4.74 10.84 -11.17
N ASN A 164 4.18 11.92 -11.70
CA ASN A 164 2.87 11.88 -12.35
C ASN A 164 3.04 11.33 -13.77
N THR A 165 2.80 10.05 -13.96
CA THR A 165 3.00 9.38 -15.25
C THR A 165 1.97 9.80 -16.30
N THR A 166 0.79 10.28 -15.87
CA THR A 166 -0.25 10.84 -16.75
C THR A 166 -0.05 12.32 -17.06
N GLY A 167 1.00 12.96 -16.51
CA GLY A 167 1.24 14.39 -16.69
C GLY A 167 1.38 14.86 -18.15
N ILE A 168 1.85 13.96 -19.03
CA ILE A 168 1.95 14.22 -20.48
C ILE A 168 0.63 14.00 -21.24
N VAL A 169 -0.32 13.29 -20.63
CA VAL A 169 -1.63 12.96 -21.21
C VAL A 169 -2.73 13.09 -20.12
N PRO A 170 -2.91 14.28 -19.54
CA PRO A 170 -3.69 14.46 -18.33
C PRO A 170 -5.18 14.10 -18.45
N GLU A 171 -5.70 14.06 -19.67
CA GLU A 171 -7.12 13.79 -19.97
C GLU A 171 -7.35 12.39 -20.59
N LEU A 172 -6.32 11.54 -20.58
CA LEU A 172 -6.41 10.24 -21.23
C LEU A 172 -7.25 9.24 -20.44
N VAL A 173 -7.04 9.17 -19.13
CA VAL A 173 -7.59 8.14 -18.25
C VAL A 173 -8.81 8.68 -17.52
N PRO A 174 -10.02 8.13 -17.71
CA PRO A 174 -11.24 8.64 -17.08
C PRO A 174 -11.22 8.41 -15.56
N SER A 175 -11.97 9.24 -14.82
CA SER A 175 -12.11 9.11 -13.35
C SER A 175 -12.88 7.85 -12.91
N THR A 176 -13.49 7.13 -13.85
CA THR A 176 -14.25 5.91 -13.61
C THR A 176 -13.39 4.67 -13.43
N VAL A 177 -12.06 4.76 -13.58
CA VAL A 177 -11.15 3.64 -13.35
C VAL A 177 -11.36 3.06 -11.95
N ASP A 178 -11.54 1.76 -11.88
CA ASP A 178 -11.76 1.01 -10.65
C ASP A 178 -10.90 -0.28 -10.55
N ASN A 179 -10.24 -0.62 -11.64
CA ASN A 179 -9.44 -1.83 -11.74
C ASN A 179 -8.07 -1.50 -12.31
N VAL A 180 -7.01 -1.80 -11.56
CA VAL A 180 -5.63 -1.51 -11.95
C VAL A 180 -4.73 -2.69 -11.61
N THR A 181 -3.93 -3.11 -12.58
CA THR A 181 -2.96 -4.19 -12.41
C THR A 181 -1.64 -3.84 -13.09
N GLY A 182 -0.56 -4.50 -12.72
CA GLY A 182 0.74 -4.25 -13.31
C GLY A 182 1.70 -5.42 -13.19
N SER A 183 2.66 -5.47 -14.09
CA SER A 183 3.74 -6.45 -14.08
C SER A 183 5.09 -5.74 -14.07
N PRO A 184 5.87 -5.89 -12.98
CA PRO A 184 7.22 -5.33 -12.92
C PRO A 184 8.14 -5.93 -14.00
N GLY A 185 8.02 -7.24 -14.25
CA GLY A 185 8.84 -7.92 -15.25
C GLY A 185 8.58 -7.48 -16.68
N MET A 186 7.36 -7.05 -16.99
CA MET A 186 6.99 -6.51 -18.31
C MET A 186 7.05 -4.99 -18.36
N SER A 187 7.25 -4.32 -17.24
CA SER A 187 7.26 -2.86 -17.13
C SER A 187 5.98 -2.23 -17.69
N ILE A 188 4.83 -2.78 -17.30
CA ILE A 188 3.52 -2.36 -17.78
C ILE A 188 2.53 -2.23 -16.63
N ILE A 189 1.66 -1.23 -16.72
CA ILE A 189 0.50 -1.02 -15.86
C ILE A 189 -0.74 -0.92 -16.74
N SER A 190 -1.78 -1.64 -16.39
CA SER A 190 -3.08 -1.63 -17.05
C SER A 190 -4.12 -1.01 -16.15
N LEU A 191 -4.86 -0.03 -16.66
CA LEU A 191 -5.98 0.61 -15.97
C LEU A 191 -7.26 0.37 -16.75
N GLY A 192 -8.31 -0.06 -16.07
CA GLY A 192 -9.61 -0.36 -16.65
C GLY A 192 -10.74 0.15 -15.79
N THR A 193 -11.93 0.18 -16.39
CA THR A 193 -13.19 0.44 -15.71
C THR A 193 -14.10 -0.76 -15.90
N SER A 194 -14.64 -1.29 -14.84
CA SER A 194 -15.62 -2.39 -14.90
C SER A 194 -16.81 -1.99 -15.75
N GLY A 195 -17.18 -2.83 -16.71
CA GLY A 195 -18.24 -2.54 -17.69
C GLY A 195 -17.80 -1.71 -18.90
N SER A 196 -16.55 -1.26 -18.99
CA SER A 196 -15.97 -0.60 -20.17
C SER A 196 -15.26 -1.60 -21.08
N SER A 197 -15.20 -1.31 -22.37
CA SER A 197 -14.45 -2.09 -23.36
C SER A 197 -13.04 -1.54 -23.61
N THR A 198 -12.62 -0.46 -22.94
CA THR A 198 -11.32 0.17 -23.19
C THR A 198 -10.41 0.03 -21.98
N LEU A 199 -9.20 -0.42 -22.22
CA LEU A 199 -8.08 -0.44 -21.26
C LEU A 199 -7.07 0.64 -21.60
N TYR A 200 -6.51 1.25 -20.58
CA TYR A 200 -5.44 2.25 -20.68
C TYR A 200 -4.14 1.60 -20.21
N GLN A 201 -3.17 1.51 -21.10
CA GLN A 201 -1.91 0.84 -20.84
C GLN A 201 -0.80 1.87 -20.71
N TYR A 202 -0.05 1.78 -19.61
CA TYR A 202 1.19 2.51 -19.41
C TYR A 202 2.36 1.55 -19.48
N ARG A 203 3.22 1.70 -20.48
CA ARG A 203 4.43 0.92 -20.64
C ARG A 203 5.65 1.81 -20.50
N PHE A 204 6.67 1.29 -19.80
CA PHE A 204 7.89 2.02 -19.57
C PHE A 204 9.12 1.14 -19.77
N TYR A 205 10.24 1.79 -20.06
CA TYR A 205 11.54 1.17 -20.07
C TYR A 205 12.46 1.93 -19.11
N GLN A 206 13.03 1.22 -18.15
CA GLN A 206 13.83 1.77 -17.08
C GLN A 206 15.12 0.99 -16.93
N THR A 207 16.24 1.71 -16.79
CA THR A 207 17.52 1.16 -16.32
C THR A 207 17.62 1.36 -14.79
N ALA A 208 18.71 0.86 -14.18
CA ALA A 208 18.98 1.08 -12.77
C ALA A 208 19.07 2.59 -12.40
N GLU A 209 19.48 3.42 -13.35
CA GLU A 209 19.73 4.85 -13.10
C GLU A 209 18.54 5.76 -13.44
N LYS A 210 17.80 5.44 -14.51
CA LYS A 210 16.70 6.31 -14.98
C LYS A 210 15.68 5.62 -15.86
N ARG A 211 14.51 6.22 -15.95
CA ARG A 211 13.49 5.90 -16.96
C ARG A 211 13.91 6.47 -18.31
N ILE A 212 14.08 5.60 -19.29
CA ILE A 212 14.56 5.98 -20.65
C ILE A 212 13.38 6.33 -21.54
N ALA A 213 12.29 5.57 -21.44
CA ALA A 213 11.12 5.76 -22.27
C ALA A 213 9.85 5.37 -21.51
N SER A 214 8.76 6.03 -21.84
CA SER A 214 7.42 5.65 -21.39
C SER A 214 6.38 6.07 -22.40
N THR A 215 5.32 5.31 -22.51
CA THR A 215 4.23 5.56 -23.44
C THR A 215 2.90 5.12 -22.89
N TRP A 216 1.84 5.83 -23.28
CA TRP A 216 0.47 5.48 -23.05
C TRP A 216 -0.20 5.05 -24.36
N TYR A 217 -1.03 4.00 -24.28
CA TYR A 217 -1.86 3.54 -25.40
C TYR A 217 -3.17 2.92 -24.89
N LYS A 218 -4.09 2.69 -25.79
CA LYS A 218 -5.39 2.08 -25.47
C LYS A 218 -5.46 0.70 -26.11
N TRP A 219 -6.14 -0.21 -25.41
CA TRP A 219 -6.61 -1.46 -25.97
C TRP A 219 -8.13 -1.48 -25.95
N ASP A 220 -8.73 -1.87 -27.05
CA ASP A 220 -10.15 -2.09 -27.14
C ASP A 220 -10.43 -3.58 -27.05
N LEU A 221 -11.27 -3.96 -26.09
CA LEU A 221 -11.70 -5.31 -25.82
C LEU A 221 -12.89 -5.66 -26.72
N THR A 222 -13.09 -6.95 -27.00
CA THR A 222 -14.26 -7.45 -27.76
C THR A 222 -15.52 -7.52 -26.91
N GLY A 223 -15.42 -7.32 -25.60
CA GLY A 223 -16.51 -7.26 -24.63
C GLY A 223 -16.23 -6.25 -23.55
N THR A 224 -17.02 -6.23 -22.49
CA THR A 224 -16.84 -5.33 -21.35
C THR A 224 -15.99 -5.97 -20.28
N LEU A 225 -15.07 -5.19 -19.69
CA LEU A 225 -14.17 -5.62 -18.63
C LEU A 225 -14.97 -6.02 -17.37
N VAL A 226 -14.66 -7.18 -16.82
CA VAL A 226 -15.10 -7.62 -15.50
C VAL A 226 -13.94 -7.50 -14.51
N ASP A 227 -12.76 -8.02 -14.91
CA ASP A 227 -11.55 -7.99 -14.09
C ASP A 227 -10.30 -8.14 -14.96
N GLN A 228 -9.13 -7.77 -14.43
CA GLN A 228 -7.85 -7.93 -15.11
C GLN A 228 -6.73 -8.21 -14.11
N PHE A 229 -5.79 -9.05 -14.51
CA PHE A 229 -4.62 -9.35 -13.68
C PHE A 229 -3.43 -9.82 -14.53
N PHE A 230 -2.24 -9.77 -13.94
CA PHE A 230 -1.05 -10.40 -14.50
C PHE A 230 -0.72 -11.67 -13.71
N ASP A 231 -0.44 -12.73 -14.42
CA ASP A 231 0.26 -13.89 -13.90
C ASP A 231 1.68 -13.89 -14.49
N VAL A 232 2.64 -13.54 -13.65
CA VAL A 232 4.06 -13.31 -14.02
C VAL A 232 4.21 -12.33 -15.20
N SER A 233 4.22 -12.84 -16.43
CA SER A 233 4.38 -12.07 -17.67
C SER A 233 3.19 -12.19 -18.64
N THR A 234 2.11 -12.85 -18.23
CA THR A 234 0.91 -13.01 -19.05
C THR A 234 -0.19 -12.10 -18.50
N PHE A 235 -0.76 -11.30 -19.39
CA PHE A 235 -1.91 -10.46 -19.08
C PHE A 235 -3.20 -11.22 -19.33
N TYR A 236 -4.10 -11.17 -18.37
CA TYR A 236 -5.45 -11.74 -18.46
C TYR A 236 -6.48 -10.64 -18.29
N ALA A 237 -7.43 -10.57 -19.19
CA ALA A 237 -8.64 -9.77 -19.05
C ALA A 237 -9.87 -10.69 -19.05
N VAL A 238 -10.64 -10.61 -18.00
CA VAL A 238 -11.95 -11.29 -17.91
C VAL A 238 -12.98 -10.33 -18.49
N ILE A 239 -13.65 -10.76 -19.55
CA ILE A 239 -14.64 -9.95 -20.26
C ILE A 239 -16.01 -10.60 -20.26
N ALA A 240 -17.05 -9.79 -20.12
CA ALA A 240 -18.42 -10.19 -20.41
C ALA A 240 -18.73 -9.85 -21.87
N ASN A 241 -19.12 -10.86 -22.63
CA ASN A 241 -19.67 -10.66 -23.96
C ASN A 241 -21.17 -10.37 -23.82
N GLY A 242 -21.62 -9.25 -24.34
CA GLY A 242 -23.04 -8.97 -24.41
C GLY A 242 -23.74 -10.05 -25.23
N SER A 243 -24.83 -10.61 -24.68
CA SER A 243 -25.76 -11.48 -25.40
C SER A 243 -26.63 -10.67 -26.35
#